data_9ad7d69c101b7bb406885b94b962d275
#
_entry.id   9ad7d69c101b7bb406885b94b962d275
#
_cell.length_a   1.000
_cell.length_b   1.000
_cell.length_c   1.000
_cell.angle_alpha   90.00
_cell.angle_beta   90.00
_cell.angle_gamma   90.00
#
_symmetry.space_group_name_H-M   'P 1'
#
loop_
_entity.id
_entity.type
_entity.pdbx_description
1 polymer ?
#
loop_
_entity_poly.entity_id
_entity_poly.type
_entity_poly.pdbx_seq_one_letter_code
_entity_poly.pdbx_strand_id
1 'polypeptide(L)'
;MRSRSDFQRPRPNTRRYDEPPARRTGTDADLLSSLEQLDGKTYGAYKTVIGDWDYGTFQVMIDRIQADPFAPPSLLRVQSTPEKMGLPTSLIETREQRIAVADFLIRTFDREIQSHGRGAVQIARTGQEILERSACSVSADRIELRFQVQMPARGRMILGRTAAEIFDRDVPDAIVNTLDFTSSEAADDLEAMRAHVHAYEDYHALQKALVDNGWIAFVADGSMLARLSGVSQLPMEDAVAFESPESLRREVTLPHAGLVKGMAIEPGVTVIVGGGYHGKSTLLNALQRGVYAHIPGDGRELVATVDDAVKVRAADGRAVTGVDVSPLITELPGGADTARFTTENASGSTSQAASIMEAIELGTRLLLIDEDSSASNLLMRDSRMRTLVESEPITPLVDRIRALADTGGVSTLIITGGTGDYLDAADRVIMLDTYKCYDVTDRARKVVEEQPRKRTDEPWPVSESKRCPLPENVQNDRPKTKAAGTDGIILDNQTISLVDVEQIVESGQSEAIAWIVRGMLEHVCYGELTVGEALDQVERMLTSGGLDTLRRFGAREYPAFLVRPRRVDAGAALNRFRGLKLSD
;
A
#
# COMPACT_ATOMS: atom_id res chain seq x y z
N MET A 1 -40.68 -29.49 9.02
CA MET A 1 -40.97 -29.22 7.60
C MET A 1 -41.59 -27.84 7.47
N ARG A 2 -40.80 -26.81 7.25
CA ARG A 2 -41.24 -25.49 6.76
C ARG A 2 -40.42 -25.20 5.50
N SER A 3 -41.12 -24.83 4.43
CA SER A 3 -40.67 -24.81 3.05
C SER A 3 -39.57 -23.77 2.80
N ARG A 4 -38.57 -24.22 2.00
CA ARG A 4 -37.59 -23.37 1.31
C ARG A 4 -38.31 -22.61 0.20
N SER A 5 -38.73 -21.39 0.45
CA SER A 5 -39.06 -20.42 -0.61
C SER A 5 -39.41 -19.09 0.06
N ASP A 6 -38.46 -18.17 0.11
CA ASP A 6 -38.70 -16.72 0.10
C ASP A 6 -37.42 -15.91 0.41
N PHE A 7 -36.29 -16.33 -0.20
CA PHE A 7 -35.21 -15.36 -0.43
C PHE A 7 -35.37 -14.77 -1.83
N GLN A 8 -36.28 -13.80 -1.94
CA GLN A 8 -36.30 -12.95 -3.12
C GLN A 8 -35.00 -12.13 -3.13
N ARG A 9 -34.15 -12.39 -4.17
CA ARG A 9 -33.01 -11.55 -4.51
C ARG A 9 -33.50 -10.10 -4.59
N PRO A 10 -32.86 -9.14 -3.88
CA PRO A 10 -33.18 -7.74 -4.07
C PRO A 10 -32.97 -7.41 -5.55
N ARG A 11 -33.99 -6.92 -6.22
CA ARG A 11 -33.87 -6.43 -7.61
C ARG A 11 -32.84 -5.30 -7.59
N PRO A 12 -31.84 -5.31 -8.49
CA PRO A 12 -30.94 -4.19 -8.62
C PRO A 12 -31.81 -2.95 -8.89
N ASN A 13 -31.63 -1.95 -8.05
CA ASN A 13 -32.27 -0.66 -8.19
C ASN A 13 -31.69 -0.02 -9.45
N THR A 14 -32.34 -0.28 -10.61
CA THR A 14 -31.99 0.35 -11.87
C THR A 14 -32.34 1.83 -11.74
N ARG A 15 -31.46 2.62 -11.13
CA ARG A 15 -31.43 4.06 -11.42
C ARG A 15 -31.34 4.15 -12.93
N ARG A 16 -32.34 4.77 -13.55
CA ARG A 16 -32.21 5.25 -14.93
C ARG A 16 -30.94 6.09 -14.96
N TYR A 17 -29.88 5.53 -15.50
CA TYR A 17 -28.75 6.33 -15.95
C TYR A 17 -29.35 7.17 -17.06
N ASP A 18 -29.55 8.45 -16.80
CA ASP A 18 -29.72 9.42 -17.88
C ASP A 18 -28.56 9.17 -18.82
N GLU A 19 -28.83 8.94 -20.10
CA GLU A 19 -27.77 8.80 -21.09
C GLU A 19 -26.82 9.97 -20.92
N PRO A 20 -25.50 9.71 -20.78
CA PRO A 20 -24.55 10.80 -20.61
C PRO A 20 -24.77 11.78 -21.77
N PRO A 21 -24.77 13.10 -21.51
CA PRO A 21 -24.94 14.08 -22.58
C PRO A 21 -23.94 13.78 -23.68
N ALA A 22 -24.38 13.87 -24.94
CA ALA A 22 -23.54 13.61 -26.10
C ALA A 22 -22.23 14.39 -25.94
N ARG A 23 -21.09 13.66 -25.87
CA ARG A 23 -19.78 14.28 -25.72
C ARG A 23 -19.50 15.15 -26.93
N ARG A 24 -18.99 16.36 -26.70
CA ARG A 24 -18.51 17.22 -27.78
C ARG A 24 -17.24 16.65 -28.38
N THR A 25 -17.03 16.89 -29.65
CA THR A 25 -15.76 16.60 -30.34
C THR A 25 -15.34 17.85 -31.11
N GLY A 26 -14.07 18.14 -31.17
CA GLY A 26 -13.53 19.28 -31.88
C GLY A 26 -11.99 19.31 -31.78
N THR A 27 -11.41 20.36 -32.32
CA THR A 27 -9.98 20.64 -32.22
C THR A 27 -9.66 21.44 -30.95
N ASP A 28 -8.37 21.60 -30.66
CA ASP A 28 -7.85 22.53 -29.66
C ASP A 28 -8.39 23.95 -29.86
N ALA A 29 -8.37 24.46 -31.11
CA ALA A 29 -8.88 25.78 -31.46
C ALA A 29 -10.38 25.93 -31.13
N ASP A 30 -11.19 24.89 -31.34
CA ASP A 30 -12.60 24.86 -31.00
C ASP A 30 -12.81 24.91 -29.47
N LEU A 31 -11.96 24.24 -28.70
CA LEU A 31 -11.97 24.29 -27.24
C LEU A 31 -11.62 25.69 -26.73
N LEU A 32 -10.52 26.26 -27.22
CA LEU A 32 -10.07 27.60 -26.81
C LEU A 32 -11.12 28.66 -27.10
N SER A 33 -11.69 28.67 -28.31
CA SER A 33 -12.78 29.57 -28.69
C SER A 33 -14.00 29.37 -27.77
N SER A 34 -14.35 28.13 -27.45
CA SER A 34 -15.46 27.82 -26.53
C SER A 34 -15.20 28.38 -25.12
N LEU A 35 -13.98 28.22 -24.59
CA LEU A 35 -13.59 28.74 -23.29
C LEU A 35 -13.62 30.25 -23.21
N GLU A 36 -13.10 30.94 -24.23
CA GLU A 36 -13.16 32.42 -24.32
C GLU A 36 -14.60 32.94 -24.35
N GLN A 37 -15.50 32.27 -25.09
CA GLN A 37 -16.93 32.62 -25.15
C GLN A 37 -17.66 32.41 -23.81
N LEU A 38 -17.10 31.67 -22.89
CA LEU A 38 -17.63 31.49 -21.55
C LEU A 38 -17.21 32.57 -20.56
N ASP A 39 -16.30 33.48 -20.93
CA ASP A 39 -15.82 34.53 -20.04
C ASP A 39 -16.97 35.34 -19.45
N GLY A 40 -16.95 35.55 -18.14
CA GLY A 40 -18.02 36.27 -17.43
C GLY A 40 -19.36 35.54 -17.29
N LYS A 41 -19.53 34.33 -17.79
CA LYS A 41 -20.74 33.51 -17.56
C LYS A 41 -20.72 32.84 -16.18
N THR A 42 -21.86 32.28 -15.77
CA THR A 42 -21.97 31.54 -14.51
C THR A 42 -21.14 30.24 -14.58
N TYR A 43 -20.54 29.82 -13.45
CA TYR A 43 -19.60 28.70 -13.38
C TYR A 43 -20.12 27.40 -14.00
N GLY A 44 -21.40 27.11 -13.84
CA GLY A 44 -22.02 25.90 -14.42
C GLY A 44 -21.94 25.81 -15.95
N ALA A 45 -21.68 26.91 -16.67
CA ALA A 45 -21.52 26.89 -18.10
C ALA A 45 -20.25 26.17 -18.57
N TYR A 46 -19.23 25.95 -17.72
CA TYR A 46 -18.08 25.12 -18.04
C TYR A 46 -18.48 23.68 -18.46
N LYS A 47 -19.64 23.16 -18.04
CA LYS A 47 -20.11 21.85 -18.47
C LYS A 47 -20.25 21.71 -19.98
N THR A 48 -20.35 22.82 -20.72
CA THR A 48 -20.46 22.82 -22.18
C THR A 48 -19.16 22.44 -22.89
N VAL A 49 -18.01 22.41 -22.19
CA VAL A 49 -16.72 21.97 -22.76
C VAL A 49 -16.39 20.50 -22.45
N ILE A 50 -17.31 19.77 -21.78
CA ILE A 50 -17.16 18.31 -21.61
C ILE A 50 -17.12 17.66 -23.00
N GLY A 51 -16.03 16.93 -23.30
CA GLY A 51 -15.84 16.38 -24.64
C GLY A 51 -14.43 15.89 -24.89
N ASP A 52 -14.16 15.57 -26.16
CA ASP A 52 -12.91 15.01 -26.65
C ASP A 52 -12.32 16.00 -27.68
N TRP A 53 -11.12 16.49 -27.40
CA TRP A 53 -10.47 17.59 -28.12
C TRP A 53 -9.16 17.13 -28.74
N ASP A 54 -9.03 17.26 -30.06
CA ASP A 54 -7.88 16.82 -30.85
C ASP A 54 -6.81 17.91 -30.87
N TYR A 55 -5.61 17.56 -30.38
CA TYR A 55 -4.40 18.37 -30.40
C TYR A 55 -3.38 17.83 -31.42
N GLY A 56 -3.79 16.96 -32.34
CA GLY A 56 -2.96 16.37 -33.38
C GLY A 56 -2.22 15.11 -32.92
N THR A 57 -1.18 15.24 -32.10
CA THR A 57 -0.41 14.10 -31.61
C THR A 57 -1.08 13.38 -30.43
N PHE A 58 -1.94 14.06 -29.70
CA PHE A 58 -2.70 13.53 -28.59
C PHE A 58 -4.13 14.09 -28.55
N GLN A 59 -4.99 13.47 -27.77
CA GLN A 59 -6.35 13.94 -27.49
C GLN A 59 -6.47 14.31 -26.02
N VAL A 60 -7.13 15.43 -25.72
CA VAL A 60 -7.52 15.83 -24.36
C VAL A 60 -9.01 15.56 -24.17
N MET A 61 -9.35 14.76 -23.18
CA MET A 61 -10.73 14.42 -22.82
C MET A 61 -11.10 15.12 -21.52
N ILE A 62 -12.10 15.98 -21.57
CA ILE A 62 -12.70 16.59 -20.39
C ILE A 62 -13.87 15.69 -19.97
N ASP A 63 -13.62 14.81 -18.96
CA ASP A 63 -14.62 13.82 -18.53
C ASP A 63 -15.62 14.41 -17.55
N ARG A 64 -15.18 15.32 -16.70
CA ARG A 64 -16.01 15.91 -15.67
C ARG A 64 -15.54 17.32 -15.34
N ILE A 65 -16.47 18.23 -15.29
CA ILE A 65 -16.25 19.58 -14.76
C ILE A 65 -16.72 19.64 -13.30
N GLN A 66 -15.93 20.30 -12.45
CA GLN A 66 -16.30 20.58 -11.07
C GLN A 66 -17.61 21.37 -10.98
N ALA A 67 -18.41 21.12 -9.94
CA ALA A 67 -19.76 21.68 -9.83
C ALA A 67 -19.74 23.19 -9.54
N ASP A 68 -18.75 23.67 -8.78
CA ASP A 68 -18.50 25.05 -8.41
C ASP A 68 -17.00 25.26 -8.10
N PRO A 69 -16.53 26.51 -7.95
CA PRO A 69 -15.10 26.79 -7.74
C PRO A 69 -14.47 26.16 -6.49
N PHE A 70 -15.28 25.71 -5.53
CA PHE A 70 -14.82 25.11 -4.26
C PHE A 70 -14.98 23.58 -4.25
N ALA A 71 -15.61 23.02 -5.28
CA ALA A 71 -15.73 21.56 -5.45
C ALA A 71 -14.38 20.95 -5.86
N PRO A 72 -14.21 19.63 -5.66
CA PRO A 72 -13.02 18.92 -6.16
C PRO A 72 -12.80 19.17 -7.65
N PRO A 73 -11.54 19.34 -8.11
CA PRO A 73 -11.21 19.76 -9.47
C PRO A 73 -11.83 18.92 -10.57
N SER A 74 -11.88 19.47 -11.76
CA SER A 74 -12.34 18.81 -12.97
C SER A 74 -11.42 17.65 -13.33
N LEU A 75 -11.97 16.57 -13.88
CA LEU A 75 -11.23 15.36 -14.24
C LEU A 75 -11.00 15.33 -15.75
N LEU A 76 -9.76 15.19 -16.15
CA LEU A 76 -9.31 15.15 -17.52
C LEU A 76 -8.46 13.91 -17.78
N ARG A 77 -8.43 13.50 -19.04
CA ARG A 77 -7.49 12.49 -19.55
C ARG A 77 -6.80 13.03 -20.80
N VAL A 78 -5.58 12.60 -20.99
CA VAL A 78 -4.91 12.67 -22.29
C VAL A 78 -4.69 11.26 -22.80
N GLN A 79 -4.87 11.06 -24.10
CA GLN A 79 -4.59 9.80 -24.78
C GLN A 79 -3.72 10.03 -26.02
N SER A 80 -2.76 9.13 -26.19
CA SER A 80 -1.97 9.00 -27.42
C SER A 80 -1.55 7.55 -27.61
N THR A 81 -0.73 7.28 -28.64
CA THR A 81 -0.14 5.96 -28.87
C THR A 81 1.38 6.00 -28.62
N PRO A 82 2.00 4.89 -28.17
CA PRO A 82 3.45 4.80 -28.00
C PRO A 82 4.20 5.18 -29.28
N GLU A 83 3.69 4.79 -30.45
CA GLU A 83 4.29 5.10 -31.76
C GLU A 83 4.32 6.62 -32.02
N LYS A 84 3.20 7.32 -31.84
CA LYS A 84 3.15 8.79 -32.03
C LYS A 84 4.05 9.55 -31.09
N MET A 85 4.25 9.02 -29.88
CA MET A 85 5.06 9.63 -28.83
C MET A 85 6.54 9.18 -28.89
N GLY A 86 6.93 8.30 -29.81
CA GLY A 86 8.30 7.80 -29.90
C GLY A 86 8.73 6.93 -28.72
N LEU A 87 7.78 6.40 -27.93
CA LEU A 87 8.08 5.52 -26.81
C LEU A 87 8.54 4.15 -27.32
N PRO A 88 9.76 3.68 -26.94
CA PRO A 88 10.28 2.40 -27.39
C PRO A 88 9.41 1.23 -26.90
N THR A 89 9.01 0.35 -27.81
CA THR A 89 8.21 -0.84 -27.48
C THR A 89 8.92 -1.77 -26.51
N SER A 90 10.26 -1.83 -26.55
CA SER A 90 11.09 -2.64 -25.63
C SER A 90 10.96 -2.24 -24.15
N LEU A 91 10.41 -1.07 -23.85
CA LEU A 91 10.15 -0.61 -22.48
C LEU A 91 8.71 -0.89 -21.99
N ILE A 92 7.85 -1.50 -22.85
CA ILE A 92 6.45 -1.73 -22.54
C ILE A 92 5.95 -3.14 -22.91
N GLU A 93 6.86 -4.10 -23.10
CA GLU A 93 6.51 -5.48 -23.46
C GLU A 93 5.82 -6.21 -22.32
N THR A 94 6.38 -6.12 -21.11
CA THR A 94 5.84 -6.80 -19.91
C THR A 94 4.88 -5.90 -19.13
N ARG A 95 4.12 -6.50 -18.22
CA ARG A 95 3.27 -5.74 -17.30
C ARG A 95 4.10 -4.87 -16.36
N GLU A 96 5.20 -5.41 -15.87
CA GLU A 96 6.14 -4.73 -14.96
C GLU A 96 6.72 -3.49 -15.63
N GLN A 97 7.19 -3.62 -16.85
CA GLN A 97 7.70 -2.48 -17.65
C GLN A 97 6.63 -1.38 -17.81
N ARG A 98 5.40 -1.77 -18.17
CA ARG A 98 4.29 -0.82 -18.32
C ARG A 98 3.95 -0.07 -17.03
N ILE A 99 4.02 -0.75 -15.87
CA ILE A 99 3.81 -0.11 -14.57
C ILE A 99 4.94 0.89 -14.29
N ALA A 100 6.19 0.50 -14.51
CA ALA A 100 7.35 1.37 -14.29
C ALA A 100 7.33 2.60 -15.21
N VAL A 101 7.03 2.42 -16.49
CA VAL A 101 6.87 3.54 -17.44
C VAL A 101 5.74 4.46 -17.00
N ALA A 102 4.57 3.91 -16.61
CA ALA A 102 3.45 4.71 -16.14
C ALA A 102 3.80 5.52 -14.88
N ASP A 103 4.53 4.93 -13.92
CA ASP A 103 5.01 5.61 -12.72
C ASP A 103 5.99 6.74 -13.08
N PHE A 104 6.93 6.49 -14.01
CA PHE A 104 7.86 7.51 -14.50
C PHE A 104 7.13 8.70 -15.13
N LEU A 105 6.16 8.42 -16.02
CA LEU A 105 5.38 9.48 -16.69
C LEU A 105 4.58 10.32 -15.70
N ILE A 106 4.00 9.74 -14.64
CA ILE A 106 3.32 10.49 -13.58
C ILE A 106 4.30 11.45 -12.89
N ARG A 107 5.50 10.99 -12.54
CA ARG A 107 6.54 11.80 -11.89
C ARG A 107 7.03 12.94 -12.78
N THR A 108 7.24 12.66 -14.05
CA THR A 108 7.65 13.67 -15.02
C THR A 108 6.55 14.72 -15.19
N PHE A 109 5.29 14.31 -15.37
CA PHE A 109 4.17 15.24 -15.48
C PHE A 109 4.01 16.12 -14.21
N ASP A 110 4.15 15.53 -13.01
CA ASP A 110 4.08 16.30 -11.75
C ASP A 110 5.21 17.34 -11.68
N ARG A 111 6.43 16.98 -12.08
CA ARG A 111 7.57 17.91 -12.17
C ARG A 111 7.29 19.07 -13.15
N GLU A 112 6.76 18.76 -14.34
CA GLU A 112 6.46 19.74 -15.37
C GLU A 112 5.37 20.73 -14.93
N ILE A 113 4.26 20.26 -14.36
CA ILE A 113 3.19 21.15 -13.89
C ILE A 113 3.61 22.01 -12.68
N GLN A 114 4.57 21.55 -11.87
CA GLN A 114 5.10 22.34 -10.75
C GLN A 114 6.09 23.41 -11.21
N SER A 115 6.89 23.12 -12.24
CA SER A 115 7.90 24.05 -12.74
C SER A 115 7.31 25.22 -13.56
N HIS A 116 6.24 24.98 -14.31
CA HIS A 116 5.67 25.93 -15.27
C HIS A 116 4.23 26.31 -14.94
N GLY A 117 3.54 25.55 -14.09
CA GLY A 117 2.11 25.68 -13.85
C GLY A 117 1.72 26.78 -12.87
N ARG A 118 0.52 27.32 -13.07
CA ARG A 118 -0.12 28.29 -12.15
C ARG A 118 -0.82 27.59 -10.96
N GLY A 119 -0.50 26.32 -10.69
CA GLY A 119 -1.14 25.50 -9.66
C GLY A 119 -2.57 25.04 -9.99
N ALA A 120 -3.04 25.29 -11.21
CA ALA A 120 -4.36 24.85 -11.65
C ALA A 120 -4.42 23.38 -12.03
N VAL A 121 -3.32 22.82 -12.53
CA VAL A 121 -3.19 21.42 -12.95
C VAL A 121 -2.62 20.58 -11.80
N GLN A 122 -3.17 19.40 -11.57
CA GLN A 122 -2.77 18.49 -10.48
C GLN A 122 -2.80 17.06 -10.95
N ILE A 123 -1.82 16.27 -10.50
CA ILE A 123 -1.78 14.81 -10.70
C ILE A 123 -1.55 14.10 -9.37
N ALA A 124 -1.60 12.76 -9.37
CA ALA A 124 -1.28 11.96 -8.20
C ALA A 124 0.14 12.29 -7.68
N ARG A 125 0.25 12.58 -6.40
CA ARG A 125 1.55 12.75 -5.74
C ARG A 125 2.19 11.40 -5.54
N THR A 126 3.47 11.29 -5.86
CA THR A 126 4.26 10.06 -5.75
C THR A 126 5.26 10.15 -4.60
N GLY A 127 5.48 9.02 -3.92
CA GLY A 127 6.53 8.85 -2.92
C GLY A 127 7.83 8.31 -3.55
N GLN A 128 8.63 7.60 -2.76
CA GLN A 128 9.86 6.95 -3.22
C GLN A 128 9.59 5.58 -3.85
N GLU A 129 8.38 5.06 -3.70
CA GLU A 129 7.98 3.74 -4.16
C GLU A 129 7.43 3.78 -5.59
N ILE A 130 7.79 2.78 -6.42
CA ILE A 130 7.22 2.55 -7.75
C ILE A 130 5.94 1.73 -7.57
N LEU A 131 4.78 2.31 -7.89
CA LEU A 131 3.48 1.71 -7.65
C LEU A 131 2.59 1.73 -8.89
N GLU A 132 1.70 0.74 -9.01
CA GLU A 132 0.61 0.77 -10.00
C GLU A 132 -0.43 1.82 -9.59
N ARG A 133 -0.58 2.87 -10.41
CA ARG A 133 -1.52 3.99 -10.18
C ARG A 133 -2.48 4.14 -11.34
N SER A 134 -3.72 4.50 -11.03
CA SER A 134 -4.72 4.78 -12.06
C SER A 134 -4.49 6.09 -12.82
N ALA A 135 -3.58 6.93 -12.34
CA ALA A 135 -3.24 8.21 -12.97
C ALA A 135 -2.56 8.05 -14.33
N CYS A 136 -1.89 6.93 -14.58
CA CYS A 136 -1.35 6.61 -15.90
C CYS A 136 -1.52 5.13 -16.21
N SER A 137 -1.87 4.83 -17.45
CA SER A 137 -1.89 3.48 -17.98
C SER A 137 -1.19 3.43 -19.34
N VAL A 138 -0.35 2.41 -19.50
CA VAL A 138 0.40 2.18 -20.75
C VAL A 138 0.09 0.78 -21.26
N SER A 139 -0.20 0.68 -22.54
CA SER A 139 -0.37 -0.58 -23.27
C SER A 139 0.42 -0.52 -24.59
N ALA A 140 0.41 -1.59 -25.36
CA ALA A 140 1.10 -1.63 -26.66
C ALA A 140 0.56 -0.60 -27.67
N ASP A 141 -0.68 -0.19 -27.53
CA ASP A 141 -1.42 0.67 -28.48
C ASP A 141 -1.87 2.00 -27.89
N ARG A 142 -1.73 2.19 -26.56
CA ARG A 142 -2.26 3.37 -25.87
C ARG A 142 -1.43 3.80 -24.68
N ILE A 143 -1.23 5.11 -24.58
CA ILE A 143 -0.81 5.81 -23.34
C ILE A 143 -2.00 6.67 -22.91
N GLU A 144 -2.43 6.53 -21.67
CA GLU A 144 -3.46 7.37 -21.07
C GLU A 144 -2.95 7.96 -19.75
N LEU A 145 -2.98 9.29 -19.63
CA LEU A 145 -2.64 10.01 -18.40
C LEU A 145 -3.88 10.71 -17.87
N ARG A 146 -4.16 10.61 -16.57
CA ARG A 146 -5.32 11.20 -15.88
C ARG A 146 -4.85 12.23 -14.88
N PHE A 147 -5.39 13.43 -14.99
CA PHE A 147 -5.04 14.55 -14.14
C PHE A 147 -6.27 15.40 -13.84
N GLN A 148 -6.10 16.38 -12.99
CA GLN A 148 -7.18 17.29 -12.60
C GLN A 148 -6.84 18.73 -12.92
N VAL A 149 -7.86 19.52 -13.27
CA VAL A 149 -7.72 20.94 -13.51
C VAL A 149 -8.74 21.70 -12.68
N GLN A 150 -8.24 22.65 -11.89
CA GLN A 150 -9.05 23.63 -11.18
C GLN A 150 -9.47 24.71 -12.18
N MET A 151 -10.71 24.65 -12.65
CA MET A 151 -11.20 25.61 -13.62
C MET A 151 -11.30 27.02 -13.00
N PRO A 152 -10.68 28.05 -13.63
CA PRO A 152 -10.52 29.36 -13.02
C PRO A 152 -11.83 30.15 -12.94
N ALA A 153 -12.01 30.86 -11.82
CA ALA A 153 -13.18 31.68 -11.57
C ALA A 153 -12.87 32.87 -10.67
N ARG A 154 -13.68 33.94 -10.80
CA ARG A 154 -13.77 35.02 -9.83
C ARG A 154 -15.13 34.94 -9.14
N GLY A 155 -15.16 34.54 -7.88
CA GLY A 155 -16.40 34.15 -7.22
C GLY A 155 -17.08 33.00 -7.96
N ARG A 156 -18.28 33.22 -8.51
CA ARG A 156 -19.01 32.21 -9.31
C ARG A 156 -19.03 32.52 -10.81
N MET A 157 -18.20 33.46 -11.25
CA MET A 157 -18.10 33.87 -12.66
C MET A 157 -16.85 33.24 -13.29
N ILE A 158 -17.01 32.70 -14.47
CA ILE A 158 -15.95 32.10 -15.27
C ILE A 158 -14.89 33.13 -15.66
N LEU A 159 -13.61 32.75 -15.53
CA LEU A 159 -12.48 33.44 -16.14
C LEU A 159 -12.09 32.67 -17.42
N GLY A 160 -12.86 32.88 -18.49
CA GLY A 160 -12.77 32.12 -19.73
C GLY A 160 -11.43 32.26 -20.45
N ARG A 161 -10.86 33.46 -20.49
CA ARG A 161 -9.54 33.71 -21.09
C ARG A 161 -8.42 33.02 -20.30
N THR A 162 -8.48 33.07 -18.97
CA THR A 162 -7.52 32.36 -18.13
C THR A 162 -7.64 30.84 -18.32
N ALA A 163 -8.86 30.32 -18.48
CA ALA A 163 -9.07 28.92 -18.80
C ALA A 163 -8.48 28.58 -20.17
N ALA A 164 -8.71 29.41 -21.19
CA ALA A 164 -8.10 29.22 -22.51
C ALA A 164 -6.57 29.17 -22.44
N GLU A 165 -5.91 30.05 -21.67
CA GLU A 165 -4.45 30.04 -21.48
C GLU A 165 -3.95 28.73 -20.86
N ILE A 166 -4.70 28.12 -19.92
CA ILE A 166 -4.33 26.83 -19.32
C ILE A 166 -4.36 25.73 -20.38
N PHE A 167 -5.36 25.71 -21.26
CA PHE A 167 -5.52 24.71 -22.31
C PHE A 167 -4.72 24.99 -23.59
N ASP A 168 -4.27 26.23 -23.80
CA ASP A 168 -3.40 26.61 -24.92
C ASP A 168 -1.91 26.36 -24.63
N ARG A 169 -1.53 26.47 -23.36
CA ARG A 169 -0.13 26.41 -22.95
C ARG A 169 0.14 25.42 -21.83
N ASP A 170 -0.40 25.65 -20.62
CA ASP A 170 0.04 24.93 -19.41
C ASP A 170 -0.21 23.42 -19.52
N VAL A 171 -1.34 22.98 -20.06
CA VAL A 171 -1.69 21.57 -20.27
C VAL A 171 -0.93 20.96 -21.44
N PRO A 172 -0.92 21.56 -22.66
CA PRO A 172 -0.17 21.00 -23.79
C PRO A 172 1.33 20.91 -23.55
N ASP A 173 1.95 21.97 -22.99
CA ASP A 173 3.39 21.97 -22.70
C ASP A 173 3.76 20.84 -21.73
N ALA A 174 3.00 20.68 -20.63
CA ALA A 174 3.23 19.59 -19.69
C ALA A 174 3.05 18.21 -20.33
N ILE A 175 2.08 18.04 -21.23
CA ILE A 175 1.85 16.78 -21.97
C ILE A 175 3.02 16.49 -22.92
N VAL A 176 3.43 17.47 -23.73
CA VAL A 176 4.51 17.30 -24.70
C VAL A 176 5.82 17.00 -23.97
N ASN A 177 6.19 17.79 -22.95
CA ASN A 177 7.41 17.56 -22.18
C ASN A 177 7.42 16.22 -21.43
N THR A 178 6.24 15.61 -21.19
CA THR A 178 6.13 14.31 -20.51
C THR A 178 6.10 13.14 -21.46
N LEU A 179 5.43 13.27 -22.61
CA LEU A 179 5.08 12.14 -23.47
C LEU A 179 5.83 12.09 -24.79
N ASP A 180 6.41 13.21 -25.27
CA ASP A 180 7.08 13.25 -26.56
C ASP A 180 8.57 12.86 -26.47
N PHE A 181 8.87 11.64 -26.91
CA PHE A 181 10.22 11.07 -27.00
C PHE A 181 10.78 11.08 -28.44
N THR A 182 10.15 11.81 -29.37
CA THR A 182 10.59 11.87 -30.78
C THR A 182 11.75 12.85 -30.97
N SER A 183 11.91 13.81 -30.05
CA SER A 183 12.96 14.82 -30.14
C SER A 183 14.29 14.33 -29.56
N SER A 184 15.42 14.89 -30.06
CA SER A 184 16.73 14.62 -29.47
C SER A 184 16.91 15.18 -28.05
N GLU A 185 16.08 16.13 -27.65
CA GLU A 185 16.09 16.73 -26.32
C GLU A 185 15.52 15.78 -25.26
N ALA A 186 14.67 14.82 -25.66
CA ALA A 186 14.11 13.80 -24.78
C ALA A 186 15.08 12.62 -24.49
N ALA A 187 16.31 12.64 -24.99
CA ALA A 187 17.25 11.53 -24.84
C ALA A 187 17.58 11.24 -23.36
N ASP A 188 17.76 12.28 -22.55
CA ASP A 188 18.07 12.16 -21.13
C ASP A 188 16.86 11.61 -20.33
N ASP A 189 15.64 12.05 -20.65
CA ASP A 189 14.41 11.53 -20.03
C ASP A 189 14.17 10.07 -20.43
N LEU A 190 14.48 9.67 -21.66
CA LEU A 190 14.40 8.28 -22.10
C LEU A 190 15.41 7.38 -21.37
N GLU A 191 16.62 7.87 -21.13
CA GLU A 191 17.62 7.14 -20.35
C GLU A 191 17.21 7.03 -18.88
N ALA A 192 16.68 8.09 -18.29
CA ALA A 192 16.13 8.08 -16.93
C ALA A 192 14.93 7.12 -16.82
N MET A 193 14.03 7.10 -17.82
CA MET A 193 12.93 6.13 -17.87
C MET A 193 13.46 4.69 -17.94
N ARG A 194 14.48 4.43 -18.75
CA ARG A 194 15.13 3.11 -18.85
C ARG A 194 15.70 2.68 -17.52
N ALA A 195 16.42 3.55 -16.81
CA ALA A 195 16.96 3.27 -15.48
C ALA A 195 15.81 2.96 -14.47
N HIS A 196 14.69 3.67 -14.59
CA HIS A 196 13.52 3.46 -13.76
C HIS A 196 12.86 2.09 -14.01
N VAL A 197 12.73 1.68 -15.27
CA VAL A 197 12.24 0.34 -15.66
C VAL A 197 13.20 -0.74 -15.16
N HIS A 198 14.51 -0.57 -15.35
CA HIS A 198 15.53 -1.52 -14.90
C HIS A 198 15.50 -1.72 -13.38
N ALA A 199 15.37 -0.65 -12.59
CA ALA A 199 15.26 -0.76 -11.13
C ALA A 199 14.02 -1.58 -10.71
N TYR A 200 12.91 -1.39 -11.41
CA TYR A 200 11.68 -2.13 -11.14
C TYR A 200 11.79 -3.61 -11.52
N GLU A 201 12.41 -3.92 -12.66
CA GLU A 201 12.66 -5.30 -13.10
C GLU A 201 13.65 -6.02 -12.16
N ASP A 202 14.72 -5.34 -11.74
CA ASP A 202 15.68 -5.89 -10.77
C ASP A 202 15.02 -6.17 -9.41
N TYR A 203 14.14 -5.28 -8.94
CA TYR A 203 13.37 -5.53 -7.72
C TYR A 203 12.48 -6.78 -7.85
N HIS A 204 11.77 -6.94 -8.96
CA HIS A 204 10.94 -8.14 -9.19
C HIS A 204 11.77 -9.42 -9.31
N ALA A 205 12.92 -9.34 -9.95
CA ALA A 205 13.88 -10.44 -9.99
C ALA A 205 14.40 -10.79 -8.58
N LEU A 206 14.64 -9.79 -7.74
CA LEU A 206 15.04 -9.96 -6.35
C LEU A 206 13.91 -10.58 -5.51
N GLN A 207 12.65 -10.13 -5.68
CA GLN A 207 11.48 -10.76 -5.06
C GLN A 207 11.36 -12.25 -5.44
N LYS A 208 11.58 -12.57 -6.72
CA LYS A 208 11.63 -13.96 -7.17
C LYS A 208 12.78 -14.73 -6.52
N ALA A 209 13.95 -14.12 -6.40
CA ALA A 209 15.10 -14.75 -5.75
C ALA A 209 14.86 -15.03 -4.25
N LEU A 210 14.07 -14.20 -3.53
CA LEU A 210 13.63 -14.50 -2.17
C LEU A 210 12.89 -15.83 -2.12
N VAL A 211 11.93 -16.03 -3.02
CA VAL A 211 11.14 -17.27 -3.08
C VAL A 211 12.02 -18.46 -3.47
N ASP A 212 12.81 -18.33 -4.52
CA ASP A 212 13.64 -19.41 -5.08
C ASP A 212 14.70 -19.91 -4.08
N ASN A 213 15.23 -19.01 -3.24
CA ASN A 213 16.24 -19.35 -2.21
C ASN A 213 15.64 -19.59 -0.82
N GLY A 214 14.34 -19.42 -0.65
CA GLY A 214 13.68 -19.53 0.65
C GLY A 214 14.07 -18.43 1.63
N TRP A 215 14.37 -17.23 1.16
CA TRP A 215 14.63 -16.05 2.01
C TRP A 215 13.38 -15.26 2.27
N ILE A 216 13.35 -14.53 3.37
CA ILE A 216 12.23 -13.64 3.74
C ILE A 216 12.54 -12.16 3.51
N ALA A 217 13.81 -11.81 3.43
CA ALA A 217 14.26 -10.46 3.07
C ALA A 217 15.69 -10.47 2.54
N PHE A 218 16.05 -9.41 1.82
CA PHE A 218 17.39 -9.15 1.33
C PHE A 218 17.71 -7.65 1.41
N VAL A 219 18.93 -7.32 1.83
CA VAL A 219 19.44 -5.95 1.88
C VAL A 219 20.78 -5.92 1.16
N ALA A 220 20.86 -5.27 0.01
CA ALA A 220 22.10 -5.19 -0.76
C ALA A 220 23.17 -4.35 -0.06
N ASP A 221 24.44 -4.77 -0.19
CA ASP A 221 25.59 -3.97 0.21
C ASP A 221 25.61 -2.66 -0.59
N GLY A 222 25.92 -1.56 0.07
CA GLY A 222 25.89 -0.22 -0.52
C GLY A 222 24.55 0.49 -0.42
N SER A 223 23.47 -0.17 0.06
CA SER A 223 22.18 0.49 0.25
C SER A 223 22.24 1.63 1.26
N MET A 224 21.56 2.75 0.95
CA MET A 224 21.45 3.93 1.81
C MET A 224 20.14 3.87 2.58
N LEU A 225 20.16 3.25 3.77
CA LEU A 225 18.93 2.94 4.50
C LEU A 225 18.34 4.14 5.24
N ALA A 226 19.18 5.09 5.68
CA ALA A 226 18.73 6.22 6.48
C ALA A 226 17.96 7.25 5.64
N ARG A 227 17.02 7.93 6.28
CA ARG A 227 16.20 9.00 5.71
C ARG A 227 16.58 10.33 6.30
N LEU A 228 16.30 11.41 5.56
CA LEU A 228 16.65 12.79 5.94
C LEU A 228 16.10 13.18 7.30
N SER A 229 14.92 12.67 7.67
CA SER A 229 14.32 12.85 9.00
C SER A 229 13.29 11.75 9.31
N GLY A 230 12.80 11.70 10.54
CA GLY A 230 11.77 10.75 10.95
C GLY A 230 10.42 10.90 10.23
N VAL A 231 10.18 12.03 9.56
CA VAL A 231 8.95 12.32 8.81
C VAL A 231 9.17 12.42 7.30
N SER A 232 10.43 12.38 6.84
CA SER A 232 10.80 12.42 5.43
C SER A 232 11.13 11.02 4.93
N GLN A 233 10.70 10.70 3.71
CA GLN A 233 11.12 9.47 3.01
C GLN A 233 12.28 9.71 2.05
N LEU A 234 12.74 10.94 1.91
CA LEU A 234 13.91 11.25 1.08
C LEU A 234 15.18 10.63 1.67
N PRO A 235 16.09 10.10 0.85
CA PRO A 235 17.35 9.53 1.32
C PRO A 235 18.22 10.58 2.02
N MET A 236 19.01 10.13 2.97
CA MET A 236 20.02 10.96 3.64
C MET A 236 21.33 10.84 2.85
N GLU A 237 21.81 11.95 2.28
CA GLU A 237 22.97 11.96 1.37
C GLU A 237 24.28 11.44 2.01
N ASP A 238 24.53 11.80 3.28
CA ASP A 238 25.75 11.41 4.03
C ASP A 238 25.51 10.17 4.92
N ALA A 239 24.53 9.32 4.62
CA ALA A 239 24.25 8.12 5.41
C ALA A 239 25.39 7.10 5.27
N VAL A 240 25.56 6.29 6.33
CA VAL A 240 26.43 5.12 6.28
C VAL A 240 25.80 4.07 5.37
N ALA A 241 26.51 3.70 4.30
CA ALA A 241 26.07 2.63 3.41
C ALA A 241 26.00 1.30 4.18
N PHE A 242 24.96 0.52 3.88
CA PHE A 242 24.80 -0.79 4.49
C PHE A 242 25.90 -1.74 4.02
N GLU A 243 26.44 -2.51 4.95
CA GLU A 243 27.38 -3.59 4.69
C GLU A 243 26.92 -4.85 5.44
N SER A 244 26.75 -5.93 4.70
CA SER A 244 26.29 -7.21 5.26
C SER A 244 27.38 -7.90 6.06
N PRO A 245 27.05 -8.53 7.21
CA PRO A 245 27.96 -9.45 7.88
C PRO A 245 28.37 -10.60 6.94
N GLU A 246 29.63 -10.99 6.97
CA GLU A 246 30.17 -12.02 6.05
C GLU A 246 29.40 -13.36 6.13
N SER A 247 29.00 -13.76 7.32
CA SER A 247 28.23 -14.99 7.58
C SER A 247 26.83 -14.98 6.94
N LEU A 248 26.22 -13.80 6.81
CA LEU A 248 24.87 -13.60 6.25
C LEU A 248 24.89 -13.12 4.80
N ARG A 249 26.10 -12.83 4.27
CA ARG A 249 26.25 -12.34 2.90
C ARG A 249 25.91 -13.43 1.90
N ARG A 250 25.06 -13.10 0.95
CA ARG A 250 24.68 -13.95 -0.19
C ARG A 250 24.84 -13.14 -1.47
N GLU A 251 24.91 -13.87 -2.59
CA GLU A 251 25.01 -13.29 -3.93
C GLU A 251 23.76 -13.62 -4.72
N VAL A 252 23.25 -12.64 -5.46
CA VAL A 252 22.13 -12.80 -6.39
C VAL A 252 22.47 -12.11 -7.71
N THR A 253 22.14 -12.74 -8.84
CA THR A 253 22.32 -12.14 -10.16
C THR A 253 20.99 -11.56 -10.61
N LEU A 254 20.99 -10.25 -10.86
CA LEU A 254 19.83 -9.48 -11.31
C LEU A 254 19.99 -9.13 -12.80
N PRO A 255 18.88 -8.91 -13.52
CA PRO A 255 18.93 -8.67 -14.98
C PRO A 255 19.78 -7.47 -15.40
N HIS A 256 19.73 -6.38 -14.64
CA HIS A 256 20.39 -5.12 -14.99
C HIS A 256 21.52 -4.75 -14.03
N ALA A 257 21.33 -4.90 -12.72
CA ALA A 257 22.37 -4.64 -11.72
C ALA A 257 23.48 -5.71 -11.72
N GLY A 258 23.30 -6.84 -12.41
CA GLY A 258 24.29 -7.93 -12.46
C GLY A 258 24.42 -8.65 -11.12
N LEU A 259 25.67 -8.99 -10.73
CA LEU A 259 25.95 -9.70 -9.49
C LEU A 259 25.88 -8.73 -8.30
N VAL A 260 24.91 -8.93 -7.42
CA VAL A 260 24.68 -8.13 -6.22
C VAL A 260 24.99 -8.98 -4.98
N LYS A 261 25.73 -8.38 -4.04
CA LYS A 261 26.00 -8.96 -2.72
C LYS A 261 25.13 -8.27 -1.67
N GLY A 262 24.70 -9.01 -0.66
CA GLY A 262 23.89 -8.43 0.40
C GLY A 262 23.57 -9.42 1.52
N MET A 263 22.96 -8.94 2.57
CA MET A 263 22.46 -9.74 3.67
C MET A 263 21.14 -10.38 3.29
N ALA A 264 21.10 -11.70 3.22
CA ALA A 264 19.86 -12.46 3.16
C ALA A 264 19.39 -12.83 4.56
N ILE A 265 18.10 -12.68 4.82
CA ILE A 265 17.44 -13.12 6.05
C ILE A 265 16.65 -14.38 5.74
N GLU A 266 17.00 -15.47 6.43
CA GLU A 266 16.37 -16.77 6.31
C GLU A 266 15.09 -16.84 7.17
N PRO A 267 14.16 -17.78 6.89
CA PRO A 267 12.98 -18.00 7.73
C PRO A 267 13.36 -18.36 9.18
N GLY A 268 12.44 -18.12 10.10
CA GLY A 268 12.61 -18.36 11.52
C GLY A 268 12.51 -17.09 12.36
N VAL A 269 13.21 -17.07 13.48
CA VAL A 269 13.22 -15.94 14.42
C VAL A 269 14.52 -15.16 14.28
N THR A 270 14.44 -13.95 13.74
CA THR A 270 15.57 -13.01 13.68
C THR A 270 15.38 -11.90 14.71
N VAL A 271 16.36 -11.74 15.59
CA VAL A 271 16.36 -10.71 16.62
C VAL A 271 17.38 -9.62 16.27
N ILE A 272 16.94 -8.38 16.23
CA ILE A 272 17.81 -7.21 16.01
C ILE A 272 18.04 -6.51 17.35
N VAL A 273 19.29 -6.43 17.78
CA VAL A 273 19.71 -5.79 19.01
C VAL A 273 20.65 -4.61 18.75
N GLY A 274 20.95 -3.83 19.77
CA GLY A 274 21.90 -2.70 19.70
C GLY A 274 21.46 -1.54 20.58
N GLY A 275 22.36 -0.61 20.83
CA GLY A 275 22.10 0.59 21.61
C GLY A 275 21.04 1.51 21.00
N GLY A 276 20.59 2.50 21.78
CA GLY A 276 19.75 3.58 21.26
C GLY A 276 20.48 4.34 20.15
N TYR A 277 19.75 4.74 19.10
CA TYR A 277 20.27 5.50 17.94
C TYR A 277 21.34 4.78 17.08
N HIS A 278 21.50 3.47 17.23
CA HIS A 278 22.47 2.68 16.43
C HIS A 278 21.93 2.17 15.09
N GLY A 279 20.72 2.55 14.68
CA GLY A 279 20.18 2.23 13.36
C GLY A 279 19.22 1.04 13.31
N LYS A 280 18.81 0.44 14.45
CA LYS A 280 17.86 -0.68 14.50
C LYS A 280 16.54 -0.36 13.77
N SER A 281 15.87 0.73 14.16
CA SER A 281 14.62 1.16 13.54
C SER A 281 14.81 1.60 12.08
N THR A 282 16.01 2.07 11.70
CA THR A 282 16.36 2.39 10.31
C THR A 282 16.35 1.13 9.44
N LEU A 283 16.99 0.05 9.91
CA LEU A 283 16.98 -1.24 9.22
C LEU A 283 15.56 -1.83 9.15
N LEU A 284 14.81 -1.81 10.26
CA LEU A 284 13.42 -2.29 10.25
C LEU A 284 12.55 -1.49 9.29
N ASN A 285 12.67 -0.17 9.26
CA ASN A 285 11.91 0.68 8.34
C ASN A 285 12.28 0.42 6.88
N ALA A 286 13.55 0.12 6.58
CA ALA A 286 13.95 -0.29 5.24
C ALA A 286 13.30 -1.62 4.84
N LEU A 287 13.33 -2.61 5.73
CA LEU A 287 12.68 -3.91 5.52
C LEU A 287 11.14 -3.78 5.44
N GLN A 288 10.53 -2.92 6.26
CA GLN A 288 9.10 -2.63 6.21
C GLN A 288 8.68 -2.06 4.84
N ARG A 289 9.53 -1.20 4.23
CA ARG A 289 9.30 -0.61 2.92
C ARG A 289 9.78 -1.49 1.77
N GLY A 290 10.64 -2.46 2.05
CA GLY A 290 11.14 -3.43 1.07
C GLY A 290 10.07 -4.33 0.45
N VAL A 291 8.82 -4.23 0.88
CA VAL A 291 7.64 -4.83 0.21
C VAL A 291 7.24 -4.09 -1.07
N TYR A 292 7.89 -2.97 -1.37
CA TYR A 292 7.70 -2.15 -2.57
C TYR A 292 9.04 -1.92 -3.27
N ALA A 293 8.99 -1.78 -4.58
CA ALA A 293 10.11 -1.28 -5.37
C ALA A 293 10.33 0.20 -5.12
N HIS A 294 11.59 0.65 -5.15
CA HIS A 294 11.98 2.03 -4.97
C HIS A 294 12.55 2.64 -6.25
N ILE A 295 12.40 3.95 -6.42
CA ILE A 295 12.93 4.67 -7.58
C ILE A 295 14.45 4.70 -7.58
N PRO A 296 15.11 4.82 -8.76
CA PRO A 296 16.56 5.04 -8.84
C PRO A 296 17.02 6.25 -8.02
N GLY A 297 18.11 6.10 -7.27
CA GLY A 297 18.67 7.13 -6.40
C GLY A 297 18.03 7.23 -5.01
N ASP A 298 17.04 6.38 -4.70
CA ASP A 298 16.46 6.30 -3.36
C ASP A 298 17.40 5.63 -2.34
N GLY A 299 18.31 4.77 -2.81
CA GLY A 299 19.24 4.02 -1.97
C GLY A 299 18.67 2.74 -1.36
N ARG A 300 17.38 2.44 -1.57
CA ARG A 300 16.72 1.19 -1.15
C ARG A 300 16.20 0.36 -2.34
N GLU A 301 16.68 0.63 -3.54
CA GLU A 301 16.26 -0.04 -4.79
C GLU A 301 16.42 -1.56 -4.70
N LEU A 302 17.47 -2.00 -4.00
CA LEU A 302 17.81 -3.41 -3.84
C LEU A 302 17.62 -3.88 -2.37
N VAL A 303 16.62 -3.33 -1.71
CA VAL A 303 16.09 -3.84 -0.44
C VAL A 303 14.75 -4.50 -0.74
N ALA A 304 14.65 -5.80 -0.50
CA ALA A 304 13.42 -6.56 -0.73
C ALA A 304 13.01 -7.35 0.50
N THR A 305 11.72 -7.37 0.77
CA THR A 305 11.07 -8.18 1.79
C THR A 305 9.88 -8.87 1.16
N VAL A 306 9.59 -10.11 1.55
CA VAL A 306 8.42 -10.84 1.04
C VAL A 306 7.17 -9.95 1.06
N ASP A 307 6.41 -9.97 -0.01
CA ASP A 307 5.30 -9.04 -0.29
C ASP A 307 4.14 -9.12 0.70
N ASP A 308 3.99 -10.26 1.37
CA ASP A 308 3.00 -10.52 2.42
C ASP A 308 3.50 -10.18 3.85
N ALA A 309 4.70 -9.63 4.01
CA ALA A 309 5.21 -9.21 5.31
C ALA A 309 4.33 -8.12 5.93
N VAL A 310 4.03 -8.26 7.22
CA VAL A 310 3.19 -7.32 7.98
C VAL A 310 3.93 -6.80 9.19
N LYS A 311 4.02 -5.48 9.33
CA LYS A 311 4.43 -4.86 10.59
C LYS A 311 3.24 -4.78 11.52
N VAL A 312 3.35 -5.40 12.68
CA VAL A 312 2.30 -5.42 13.70
C VAL A 312 2.68 -4.52 14.89
N ARG A 313 1.71 -3.76 15.37
CA ARG A 313 1.85 -2.89 16.53
C ARG A 313 0.59 -2.88 17.39
N ALA A 314 0.67 -2.33 18.59
CA ALA A 314 -0.49 -2.05 19.41
C ALA A 314 -1.34 -0.92 18.81
N ALA A 315 -2.66 -1.08 18.86
CA ALA A 315 -3.65 -0.13 18.33
C ALA A 315 -4.86 -0.05 19.27
N ASP A 316 -4.68 0.68 20.37
CA ASP A 316 -5.74 0.86 21.37
C ASP A 316 -7.01 1.42 20.73
N GLY A 317 -8.14 0.84 21.12
CA GLY A 317 -9.46 1.32 20.70
C GLY A 317 -9.96 0.78 19.36
N ARG A 318 -9.19 -0.06 18.63
CA ARG A 318 -9.68 -0.65 17.40
C ARG A 318 -10.74 -1.75 17.66
N ALA A 319 -11.59 -1.98 16.67
CA ALA A 319 -12.50 -3.12 16.67
C ALA A 319 -11.76 -4.42 16.36
N VAL A 320 -12.25 -5.52 16.92
CA VAL A 320 -11.86 -6.90 16.59
C VAL A 320 -13.15 -7.70 16.44
N THR A 321 -13.27 -8.55 15.44
CA THR A 321 -14.50 -9.32 15.19
C THR A 321 -14.20 -10.79 14.92
N GLY A 322 -14.56 -11.65 15.85
CA GLY A 322 -14.51 -13.10 15.75
C GLY A 322 -13.10 -13.69 15.56
N VAL A 323 -12.06 -13.00 16.01
CA VAL A 323 -10.67 -13.43 15.85
C VAL A 323 -10.30 -14.44 16.93
N ASP A 324 -9.66 -15.54 16.54
CA ASP A 324 -9.07 -16.49 17.49
C ASP A 324 -7.78 -15.92 18.07
N VAL A 325 -7.86 -15.34 19.26
CA VAL A 325 -6.69 -14.82 20.00
C VAL A 325 -6.17 -15.80 21.04
N SER A 326 -6.76 -16.99 21.17
CA SER A 326 -6.44 -17.98 22.18
C SER A 326 -4.96 -18.43 22.23
N PRO A 327 -4.21 -18.39 21.11
CA PRO A 327 -2.77 -18.67 21.15
C PRO A 327 -1.96 -17.71 22.03
N LEU A 328 -2.47 -16.48 22.23
CA LEU A 328 -1.78 -15.41 22.95
C LEU A 328 -2.57 -14.93 24.19
N ILE A 329 -3.88 -15.18 24.23
CA ILE A 329 -4.76 -14.74 25.33
C ILE A 329 -5.72 -15.88 25.68
N THR A 330 -5.50 -16.52 26.82
CA THR A 330 -6.24 -17.75 27.17
C THR A 330 -7.57 -17.49 27.87
N GLU A 331 -7.57 -16.67 28.91
CA GLU A 331 -8.78 -16.40 29.71
C GLU A 331 -8.90 -14.90 29.99
N LEU A 332 -9.98 -14.29 29.55
CA LEU A 332 -10.25 -12.89 29.85
C LEU A 332 -11.17 -12.74 31.06
N PRO A 333 -10.90 -11.75 31.95
CA PRO A 333 -11.84 -11.39 32.99
C PRO A 333 -13.23 -11.10 32.40
N GLY A 334 -14.26 -11.81 32.88
CA GLY A 334 -15.60 -11.69 32.32
C GLY A 334 -16.02 -12.81 31.37
N GLY A 335 -15.13 -13.79 31.09
CA GLY A 335 -15.48 -15.01 30.35
C GLY A 335 -15.70 -14.81 28.86
N ALA A 336 -15.11 -13.78 28.28
CA ALA A 336 -15.15 -13.57 26.81
C ALA A 336 -14.48 -14.74 26.09
N ASP A 337 -15.11 -15.24 25.02
CA ASP A 337 -14.58 -16.30 24.18
C ASP A 337 -13.34 -15.81 23.43
N THR A 338 -12.18 -16.39 23.72
CA THR A 338 -10.91 -16.02 23.08
C THR A 338 -10.68 -16.73 21.74
N ALA A 339 -11.42 -17.81 21.47
CA ALA A 339 -11.38 -18.49 20.17
C ALA A 339 -12.22 -17.77 19.09
N ARG A 340 -13.20 -16.95 19.52
CA ARG A 340 -14.01 -16.09 18.63
C ARG A 340 -14.13 -14.67 19.22
N PHE A 341 -13.01 -14.09 19.56
CA PHE A 341 -12.96 -12.83 20.29
C PHE A 341 -13.55 -11.66 19.48
N THR A 342 -14.46 -10.94 20.10
CA THR A 342 -15.12 -9.76 19.52
C THR A 342 -15.16 -8.63 20.52
N THR A 343 -14.72 -7.44 20.10
CA THR A 343 -14.84 -6.20 20.87
C THR A 343 -14.85 -4.98 19.95
N GLU A 344 -15.56 -3.95 20.35
CA GLU A 344 -15.52 -2.66 19.64
C GLU A 344 -14.33 -1.78 20.06
N ASN A 345 -13.65 -2.13 21.15
CA ASN A 345 -12.63 -1.29 21.78
C ASN A 345 -11.55 -2.16 22.44
N ALA A 346 -10.63 -2.68 21.64
CA ALA A 346 -9.53 -3.53 22.12
C ALA A 346 -8.48 -2.71 22.87
N SER A 347 -7.92 -3.28 23.95
CA SER A 347 -6.71 -2.76 24.59
C SER A 347 -5.48 -2.97 23.69
N GLY A 348 -4.35 -2.34 24.04
CA GLY A 348 -3.10 -2.46 23.25
C GLY A 348 -2.65 -3.91 23.03
N SER A 349 -2.60 -4.71 24.09
CA SER A 349 -2.21 -6.13 23.98
C SER A 349 -3.23 -6.94 23.19
N THR A 350 -4.52 -6.72 23.41
CA THR A 350 -5.58 -7.45 22.70
C THR A 350 -5.62 -7.07 21.23
N SER A 351 -5.45 -5.79 20.92
CA SER A 351 -5.40 -5.30 19.53
C SER A 351 -4.20 -5.84 18.77
N GLN A 352 -3.03 -5.93 19.41
CA GLN A 352 -1.82 -6.46 18.79
C GLN A 352 -1.91 -7.99 18.63
N ALA A 353 -2.42 -8.71 19.62
CA ALA A 353 -2.68 -10.15 19.49
C ALA A 353 -3.63 -10.44 18.31
N ALA A 354 -4.72 -9.69 18.22
CA ALA A 354 -5.64 -9.81 17.08
C ALA A 354 -4.96 -9.46 15.75
N SER A 355 -4.10 -8.43 15.69
CA SER A 355 -3.36 -8.08 14.45
C SER A 355 -2.40 -9.18 14.00
N ILE A 356 -1.74 -9.87 14.95
CA ILE A 356 -0.91 -11.03 14.67
C ILE A 356 -1.76 -12.16 14.06
N MET A 357 -2.87 -12.51 14.70
CA MET A 357 -3.72 -13.60 14.25
C MET A 357 -4.40 -13.30 12.91
N GLU A 358 -4.85 -12.07 12.70
CA GLU A 358 -5.40 -11.60 11.42
C GLU A 358 -4.38 -11.65 10.29
N ALA A 359 -3.11 -11.28 10.55
CA ALA A 359 -2.03 -11.38 9.57
C ALA A 359 -1.75 -12.86 9.21
N ILE A 360 -1.72 -13.75 10.20
CA ILE A 360 -1.55 -15.20 9.98
C ILE A 360 -2.71 -15.77 9.15
N GLU A 361 -3.96 -15.41 9.46
CA GLU A 361 -5.13 -15.81 8.69
C GLU A 361 -5.04 -15.36 7.22
N LEU A 362 -4.45 -14.20 6.96
CA LEU A 362 -4.22 -13.69 5.61
C LEU A 362 -3.01 -14.32 4.90
N GLY A 363 -2.30 -15.25 5.54
CA GLY A 363 -1.19 -15.99 4.94
C GLY A 363 0.15 -15.26 4.98
N THR A 364 0.33 -14.31 5.89
CA THR A 364 1.63 -13.64 6.12
C THR A 364 2.72 -14.66 6.47
N ARG A 365 3.87 -14.55 5.79
CA ARG A 365 5.08 -15.36 6.06
C ARG A 365 6.04 -14.69 7.02
N LEU A 366 5.93 -13.37 7.22
CA LEU A 366 6.84 -12.58 8.05
C LEU A 366 6.10 -11.52 8.86
N LEU A 367 6.30 -11.56 10.18
CA LEU A 367 5.91 -10.49 11.09
C LEU A 367 7.10 -9.59 11.41
N LEU A 368 6.95 -8.29 11.23
CA LEU A 368 7.89 -7.26 11.65
C LEU A 368 7.40 -6.63 12.96
N ILE A 369 8.23 -6.67 14.00
CA ILE A 369 7.85 -6.24 15.35
C ILE A 369 8.90 -5.27 15.89
N ASP A 370 8.43 -4.14 16.41
CA ASP A 370 9.24 -3.16 17.09
C ASP A 370 8.78 -3.05 18.56
N GLU A 371 9.69 -3.29 19.50
CA GLU A 371 9.39 -3.20 20.94
C GLU A 371 8.76 -1.86 21.31
N ASP A 372 9.26 -0.75 20.73
CA ASP A 372 8.83 0.61 21.06
C ASP A 372 7.36 0.91 20.65
N SER A 373 6.83 0.20 19.64
CA SER A 373 5.45 0.37 19.16
C SER A 373 4.49 -0.74 19.59
N SER A 374 4.95 -1.63 20.47
CA SER A 374 4.24 -2.83 20.88
C SER A 374 3.73 -2.74 22.32
N ALA A 375 2.70 -3.54 22.63
CA ALA A 375 2.24 -3.73 24.00
C ALA A 375 3.24 -4.59 24.79
N SER A 376 3.94 -3.97 25.74
CA SER A 376 5.04 -4.63 26.48
C SER A 376 4.62 -5.95 27.15
N ASN A 377 3.41 -6.02 27.73
CA ASN A 377 2.90 -7.23 28.39
C ASN A 377 2.55 -8.37 27.40
N LEU A 378 2.29 -8.05 26.14
CA LEU A 378 2.15 -9.05 25.08
C LEU A 378 3.50 -9.52 24.56
N LEU A 379 4.51 -8.64 24.51
CA LEU A 379 5.82 -9.04 24.01
C LEU A 379 6.59 -9.89 25.01
N MET A 380 6.62 -9.47 26.27
CA MET A 380 7.45 -10.09 27.31
C MET A 380 6.84 -9.96 28.68
N ARG A 381 7.31 -10.77 29.61
CA ARG A 381 6.97 -10.66 31.01
C ARG A 381 8.19 -10.99 31.86
N ASP A 382 8.58 -10.04 32.68
CA ASP A 382 9.70 -10.17 33.62
C ASP A 382 9.52 -11.35 34.56
N SER A 383 10.61 -12.05 34.90
CA SER A 383 10.59 -13.25 35.72
C SER A 383 10.04 -13.00 37.14
N ARG A 384 10.27 -11.83 37.71
CA ARG A 384 9.72 -11.46 39.05
C ARG A 384 8.22 -11.24 38.96
N MET A 385 7.73 -10.62 37.88
CA MET A 385 6.30 -10.46 37.64
C MET A 385 5.61 -11.80 37.41
N ARG A 386 6.26 -12.76 36.72
CA ARG A 386 5.74 -14.13 36.57
C ARG A 386 5.58 -14.84 37.91
N THR A 387 6.49 -14.60 38.85
CA THR A 387 6.42 -15.18 40.21
C THR A 387 5.36 -14.51 41.07
N LEU A 388 5.19 -13.20 40.92
CA LEU A 388 4.28 -12.40 41.74
C LEU A 388 2.82 -12.55 41.32
N VAL A 389 2.54 -12.61 40.03
CA VAL A 389 1.20 -12.69 39.47
C VAL A 389 1.00 -14.10 38.89
N GLU A 390 0.32 -14.96 39.64
CA GLU A 390 0.11 -16.36 39.29
C GLU A 390 -0.94 -16.57 38.18
N SER A 391 -1.96 -15.71 38.14
CA SER A 391 -3.03 -15.79 37.11
C SER A 391 -2.87 -14.66 36.11
N GLU A 392 -2.46 -14.99 34.91
CA GLU A 392 -2.24 -14.05 33.80
C GLU A 392 -2.88 -14.60 32.53
N PRO A 393 -3.88 -13.91 31.96
CA PRO A 393 -4.53 -14.37 30.73
C PRO A 393 -3.64 -14.24 29.49
N ILE A 394 -2.63 -13.35 29.53
CA ILE A 394 -1.75 -13.12 28.37
C ILE A 394 -0.55 -14.06 28.40
N THR A 395 -0.40 -14.87 27.36
CA THR A 395 0.81 -15.61 27.08
C THR A 395 1.73 -14.73 26.24
N PRO A 396 2.87 -14.24 26.78
CA PRO A 396 3.74 -13.36 26.04
C PRO A 396 4.28 -13.98 24.76
N LEU A 397 4.44 -13.16 23.72
CA LEU A 397 4.94 -13.62 22.42
C LEU A 397 6.32 -14.29 22.53
N VAL A 398 7.17 -13.85 23.44
CA VAL A 398 8.49 -14.46 23.69
C VAL A 398 8.38 -15.94 24.05
N ASP A 399 7.28 -16.40 24.61
CA ASP A 399 7.04 -17.81 24.93
C ASP A 399 6.46 -18.61 23.74
N ARG A 400 5.92 -17.92 22.74
CA ARG A 400 5.23 -18.50 21.58
C ARG A 400 5.95 -18.33 20.26
N ILE A 401 6.90 -17.39 20.18
CA ILE A 401 7.55 -17.01 18.92
C ILE A 401 8.29 -18.17 18.25
N ARG A 402 8.88 -19.08 19.03
CA ARG A 402 9.55 -20.27 18.50
C ARG A 402 8.54 -21.24 17.88
N ALA A 403 7.44 -21.49 18.59
CA ALA A 403 6.36 -22.35 18.08
C ALA A 403 5.70 -21.74 16.83
N LEU A 404 5.54 -20.42 16.79
CA LEU A 404 5.03 -19.72 15.62
C LEU A 404 5.92 -19.96 14.39
N ALA A 405 7.24 -19.91 14.57
CA ALA A 405 8.17 -20.19 13.48
C ALA A 405 8.18 -21.69 13.09
N ASP A 406 8.32 -22.61 14.06
CA ASP A 406 8.54 -24.04 13.80
C ASP A 406 7.29 -24.78 13.33
N THR A 407 6.15 -24.47 13.90
CA THR A 407 4.88 -25.18 13.62
C THR A 407 3.80 -24.28 13.02
N GLY A 408 3.85 -22.99 13.27
CA GLY A 408 2.96 -22.00 12.62
C GLY A 408 3.43 -21.59 11.23
N GLY A 409 4.70 -21.81 10.89
CA GLY A 409 5.26 -21.50 9.56
C GLY A 409 5.42 -19.99 9.29
N VAL A 410 5.39 -19.15 10.33
CA VAL A 410 5.49 -17.68 10.21
C VAL A 410 6.78 -17.20 10.85
N SER A 411 7.62 -16.58 10.05
CA SER A 411 8.87 -15.98 10.50
C SER A 411 8.61 -14.69 11.26
N THR A 412 9.53 -14.35 12.15
CA THR A 412 9.44 -13.07 12.90
C THR A 412 10.78 -12.37 12.88
N LEU A 413 10.75 -11.08 12.56
CA LEU A 413 11.87 -10.17 12.72
C LEU A 413 11.49 -9.17 13.80
N ILE A 414 12.19 -9.24 14.94
CA ILE A 414 11.88 -8.39 16.10
C ILE A 414 13.07 -7.52 16.48
N ILE A 415 12.79 -6.23 16.68
CA ILE A 415 13.72 -5.32 17.33
C ILE A 415 13.48 -5.35 18.82
N THR A 416 14.55 -5.55 19.58
CA THR A 416 14.53 -5.41 21.04
C THR A 416 15.73 -4.60 21.52
N GLY A 417 15.49 -3.76 22.51
CA GLY A 417 16.53 -2.97 23.19
C GLY A 417 16.48 -3.14 24.71
N GLY A 418 15.35 -3.60 25.23
CA GLY A 418 15.08 -3.68 26.67
C GLY A 418 15.16 -5.09 27.25
N THR A 419 15.08 -6.15 26.44
CA THR A 419 15.11 -7.53 26.93
C THR A 419 15.99 -8.45 26.11
N GLY A 420 16.68 -9.37 26.79
CA GLY A 420 17.41 -10.48 26.17
C GLY A 420 16.57 -11.77 26.02
N ASP A 421 15.33 -11.78 26.46
CA ASP A 421 14.49 -12.99 26.53
C ASP A 421 14.24 -13.65 25.15
N TYR A 422 14.27 -12.86 24.07
CA TYR A 422 14.13 -13.36 22.71
C TYR A 422 15.36 -14.14 22.19
N LEU A 423 16.53 -13.95 22.81
CA LEU A 423 17.77 -14.62 22.38
C LEU A 423 17.65 -16.14 22.45
N ASP A 424 16.88 -16.66 23.42
CA ASP A 424 16.62 -18.10 23.56
C ASP A 424 15.86 -18.70 22.38
N ALA A 425 15.02 -17.91 21.71
CA ALA A 425 14.20 -18.36 20.59
C ALA A 425 14.83 -18.06 19.23
N ALA A 426 15.92 -17.30 19.19
CA ALA A 426 16.49 -16.74 17.98
C ALA A 426 17.26 -17.78 17.14
N ASP A 427 16.98 -17.83 15.84
CA ASP A 427 17.84 -18.50 14.85
C ASP A 427 19.03 -17.61 14.49
N ARG A 428 18.78 -16.30 14.42
CA ARG A 428 19.77 -15.26 14.09
C ARG A 428 19.66 -14.08 15.05
N VAL A 429 20.80 -13.55 15.45
CA VAL A 429 20.89 -12.31 16.23
C VAL A 429 21.79 -11.34 15.50
N ILE A 430 21.21 -10.24 15.06
CA ILE A 430 21.88 -9.16 14.32
C ILE A 430 22.05 -7.98 15.28
N MET A 431 23.28 -7.48 15.41
CA MET A 431 23.57 -6.30 16.22
C MET A 431 23.89 -5.10 15.35
N LEU A 432 23.20 -4.00 15.57
CA LEU A 432 23.56 -2.70 15.03
C LEU A 432 24.40 -1.92 16.04
N ASP A 433 25.57 -1.49 15.61
CA ASP A 433 26.45 -0.59 16.35
C ASP A 433 26.91 0.54 15.44
N THR A 434 26.49 1.75 15.74
CA THR A 434 26.82 2.95 14.96
C THR A 434 26.57 2.75 13.46
N TYR A 435 25.36 2.24 13.13
CA TYR A 435 24.88 1.90 11.78
C TYR A 435 25.60 0.74 11.06
N LYS A 436 26.55 0.09 11.72
CA LYS A 436 27.20 -1.12 11.21
C LYS A 436 26.48 -2.37 11.69
N CYS A 437 26.37 -3.34 10.81
CA CYS A 437 25.63 -4.59 11.03
C CYS A 437 26.58 -5.74 11.35
N TYR A 438 26.33 -6.46 12.42
CA TYR A 438 27.13 -7.60 12.88
C TYR A 438 26.24 -8.81 13.15
N ASP A 439 26.65 -9.98 12.69
CA ASP A 439 26.09 -11.25 13.15
C ASP A 439 26.71 -11.60 14.51
N VAL A 440 25.89 -11.60 15.54
CA VAL A 440 26.30 -11.92 16.92
C VAL A 440 25.60 -13.19 17.42
N THR A 441 25.10 -14.04 16.53
CA THR A 441 24.34 -15.23 16.86
C THR A 441 25.08 -16.15 17.83
N ASP A 442 26.37 -16.47 17.55
CA ASP A 442 27.16 -17.35 18.43
C ASP A 442 27.46 -16.72 19.79
N ARG A 443 27.61 -15.39 19.83
CA ARG A 443 27.79 -14.67 21.09
C ARG A 443 26.49 -14.69 21.91
N ALA A 444 25.33 -14.54 21.24
CA ALA A 444 24.03 -14.61 21.90
C ALA A 444 23.78 -16.03 22.48
N ARG A 445 24.13 -17.08 21.73
CA ARG A 445 24.03 -18.47 22.23
C ARG A 445 24.82 -18.71 23.51
N LYS A 446 26.04 -18.17 23.61
CA LYS A 446 26.85 -18.24 24.84
C LYS A 446 26.17 -17.55 26.01
N VAL A 447 25.57 -16.37 25.78
CA VAL A 447 24.82 -15.65 26.83
C VAL A 447 23.63 -16.49 27.32
N VAL A 448 22.92 -17.13 26.41
CA VAL A 448 21.78 -18.02 26.74
C VAL A 448 22.24 -19.24 27.53
N GLU A 449 23.37 -19.86 27.17
CA GLU A 449 23.97 -21.00 27.90
C GLU A 449 24.35 -20.63 29.33
N GLU A 450 24.89 -19.42 29.53
CA GLU A 450 25.28 -18.90 30.87
C GLU A 450 24.07 -18.53 31.74
N GLN A 451 22.97 -18.12 31.11
CA GLN A 451 21.75 -17.64 31.78
C GLN A 451 20.49 -18.28 31.15
N PRO A 452 20.30 -19.59 31.29
CA PRO A 452 19.22 -20.30 30.63
C PRO A 452 17.85 -19.87 31.18
N ARG A 453 16.90 -19.70 30.28
CA ARG A 453 15.50 -19.43 30.60
C ARG A 453 14.66 -20.71 30.47
N LYS A 454 13.65 -20.87 31.32
CA LYS A 454 12.68 -21.95 31.16
C LYS A 454 11.80 -21.67 29.93
N ARG A 455 11.83 -22.55 28.95
CA ARG A 455 11.02 -22.50 27.71
C ARG A 455 9.75 -23.30 27.84
N THR A 456 8.77 -22.95 27.03
CA THR A 456 7.55 -23.73 26.76
C THR A 456 7.70 -24.35 25.38
N ASP A 457 7.58 -25.68 25.28
CA ASP A 457 7.73 -26.40 24.00
C ASP A 457 6.37 -26.77 23.38
N GLU A 458 5.30 -26.04 23.74
CA GLU A 458 3.97 -26.26 23.17
C GLU A 458 3.93 -25.80 21.71
N PRO A 459 3.41 -26.63 20.79
CA PRO A 459 3.28 -26.23 19.40
C PRO A 459 2.32 -25.06 19.24
N TRP A 460 2.48 -24.30 18.15
CA TRP A 460 1.52 -23.26 17.79
C TRP A 460 0.17 -23.91 17.49
N PRO A 461 -0.92 -23.50 18.15
CA PRO A 461 -2.21 -24.10 17.90
C PRO A 461 -2.72 -23.75 16.51
N VAL A 462 -3.26 -24.73 15.82
CA VAL A 462 -3.92 -24.51 14.52
C VAL A 462 -5.34 -24.02 14.81
N SER A 463 -5.66 -22.82 14.36
CA SER A 463 -7.02 -22.31 14.45
C SER A 463 -7.92 -23.02 13.44
N GLU A 464 -9.03 -23.58 13.92
CA GLU A 464 -10.09 -24.14 13.06
C GLU A 464 -11.15 -23.07 12.70
N SER A 465 -11.03 -21.86 13.26
CA SER A 465 -11.99 -20.77 13.06
C SER A 465 -11.89 -20.24 11.63
N LYS A 466 -13.03 -20.27 10.95
CA LYS A 466 -13.18 -19.65 9.62
C LYS A 466 -14.04 -18.41 9.76
N ARG A 467 -13.46 -17.25 9.55
CA ARG A 467 -14.19 -15.99 9.54
C ARG A 467 -14.73 -15.72 8.14
N CYS A 468 -16.03 -15.93 7.96
CA CYS A 468 -16.73 -15.71 6.70
C CYS A 468 -17.61 -14.45 6.82
N PRO A 469 -17.20 -13.31 6.23
CA PRO A 469 -17.95 -12.07 6.34
C PRO A 469 -19.32 -12.15 5.69
N LEU A 470 -20.32 -11.61 6.38
CA LEU A 470 -21.66 -11.44 5.84
C LEU A 470 -21.77 -10.13 5.06
N PRO A 471 -22.70 -10.05 4.08
CA PRO A 471 -22.95 -8.80 3.39
C PRO A 471 -23.50 -7.77 4.39
N GLU A 472 -22.97 -6.58 4.35
CA GLU A 472 -23.54 -5.47 5.07
C GLU A 472 -24.10 -4.47 4.05
N ASN A 473 -25.42 -4.22 4.18
CA ASN A 473 -26.04 -3.11 3.46
C ASN A 473 -25.58 -1.80 4.14
N VAL A 474 -24.45 -1.28 3.67
CA VAL A 474 -24.03 0.09 3.99
C VAL A 474 -24.95 1.03 3.21
N GLN A 475 -26.27 0.89 3.44
CA GLN A 475 -27.27 1.70 2.74
C GLN A 475 -27.41 3.04 3.45
N ASN A 476 -26.84 4.03 2.80
CA ASN A 476 -27.18 5.41 3.08
C ASN A 476 -27.79 6.02 1.81
N ASP A 477 -28.77 6.92 1.94
CA ASP A 477 -29.31 7.67 0.80
C ASP A 477 -28.25 8.39 -0.03
N ARG A 478 -27.08 8.61 0.57
CA ARG A 478 -25.89 9.21 -0.04
C ARG A 478 -24.64 8.46 0.39
N PRO A 479 -24.30 7.34 -0.27
CA PRO A 479 -23.12 6.56 0.06
C PRO A 479 -21.85 7.40 -0.11
N LYS A 480 -20.97 7.35 0.87
CA LYS A 480 -19.69 8.05 0.91
C LYS A 480 -18.56 7.06 1.07
N THR A 481 -17.67 7.03 0.10
CA THR A 481 -16.46 6.19 0.11
C THR A 481 -15.27 7.06 -0.25
N LYS A 482 -14.31 7.20 0.64
CA LYS A 482 -13.10 7.97 0.38
C LYS A 482 -12.00 7.70 1.40
N ALA A 483 -10.77 7.99 1.01
CA ALA A 483 -9.63 8.07 1.93
C ALA A 483 -9.72 9.30 2.87
N ALA A 484 -9.08 9.17 4.02
CA ALA A 484 -8.73 10.26 4.94
C ALA A 484 -7.20 10.27 5.10
N GLY A 485 -6.48 10.65 4.06
CA GLY A 485 -5.02 10.51 3.97
C GLY A 485 -4.60 9.04 3.89
N THR A 486 -3.42 8.74 4.44
CA THR A 486 -2.93 7.36 4.65
C THR A 486 -3.53 6.72 5.90
N ASP A 487 -4.04 7.53 6.82
CA ASP A 487 -4.35 7.17 8.19
C ASP A 487 -5.75 6.60 8.38
N GLY A 488 -6.57 6.61 7.34
CA GLY A 488 -7.92 6.07 7.45
C GLY A 488 -8.76 6.13 6.18
N ILE A 489 -9.90 5.47 6.27
CA ILE A 489 -10.94 5.48 5.23
C ILE A 489 -12.29 5.84 5.85
N ILE A 490 -13.17 6.41 5.04
CA ILE A 490 -14.53 6.76 5.43
C ILE A 490 -15.51 5.96 4.57
N LEU A 491 -16.32 5.14 5.22
CA LEU A 491 -17.45 4.44 4.63
C LEU A 491 -18.72 4.98 5.27
N ASP A 492 -19.47 5.76 4.51
CA ASP A 492 -20.68 6.46 4.96
C ASP A 492 -20.44 7.32 6.23
N ASN A 493 -20.92 6.88 7.38
CA ASN A 493 -20.79 7.57 8.66
C ASN A 493 -19.65 7.00 9.52
N GLN A 494 -18.96 5.96 9.06
CA GLN A 494 -17.92 5.29 9.82
C GLN A 494 -16.54 5.69 9.31
N THR A 495 -15.66 6.03 10.23
CA THR A 495 -14.23 6.20 9.96
C THR A 495 -13.50 4.97 10.46
N ILE A 496 -12.75 4.32 9.57
CA ILE A 496 -11.87 3.20 9.88
C ILE A 496 -10.46 3.76 9.97
N SER A 497 -9.83 3.66 11.14
CA SER A 497 -8.45 4.08 11.34
C SER A 497 -7.51 3.05 10.72
N LEU A 498 -6.50 3.52 10.01
CA LEU A 498 -5.42 2.73 9.40
C LEU A 498 -4.04 3.16 9.93
N VAL A 499 -3.98 3.97 10.98
CA VAL A 499 -2.73 4.51 11.57
C VAL A 499 -1.75 3.40 11.95
N ASP A 500 -2.25 2.23 12.31
CA ASP A 500 -1.45 1.06 12.68
C ASP A 500 -1.16 0.12 11.48
N VAL A 501 -1.61 0.46 10.27
CA VAL A 501 -1.26 -0.22 9.01
C VAL A 501 -0.14 0.58 8.31
N GLU A 502 1.04 0.53 8.93
CA GLU A 502 2.16 1.44 8.61
C GLU A 502 2.80 1.24 7.23
N GLN A 503 2.39 0.19 6.50
CA GLN A 503 2.91 -0.09 5.16
C GLN A 503 2.08 0.52 4.05
N ILE A 504 1.00 1.24 4.36
CA ILE A 504 0.32 2.13 3.43
C ILE A 504 1.19 3.38 3.25
N VAL A 505 1.60 3.65 2.01
CA VAL A 505 2.57 4.72 1.70
C VAL A 505 1.93 5.93 1.02
N GLU A 506 0.79 5.75 0.36
CA GLU A 506 0.09 6.80 -0.38
C GLU A 506 -1.42 6.80 -0.09
N SER A 507 -2.02 7.98 -0.07
CA SER A 507 -3.47 8.13 0.13
C SER A 507 -4.32 7.46 -0.96
N GLY A 508 -3.75 7.27 -2.15
CA GLY A 508 -4.38 6.53 -3.24
C GLY A 508 -4.57 5.05 -2.94
N GLN A 509 -3.69 4.45 -2.10
CA GLN A 509 -3.89 3.08 -1.60
C GLN A 509 -5.08 3.05 -0.64
N SER A 510 -5.18 3.99 0.29
CA SER A 510 -6.33 4.11 1.19
C SER A 510 -7.64 4.33 0.42
N GLU A 511 -7.62 5.12 -0.66
CA GLU A 511 -8.79 5.31 -1.52
C GLU A 511 -9.21 4.01 -2.20
N ALA A 512 -8.26 3.25 -2.75
CA ALA A 512 -8.53 1.94 -3.34
C ALA A 512 -9.03 0.94 -2.28
N ILE A 513 -8.43 0.91 -1.08
CA ILE A 513 -8.86 0.09 0.06
C ILE A 513 -10.31 0.41 0.43
N ALA A 514 -10.70 1.69 0.48
CA ALA A 514 -12.08 2.08 0.79
C ALA A 514 -13.08 1.46 -0.21
N TRP A 515 -12.77 1.49 -1.51
CA TRP A 515 -13.61 0.87 -2.55
C TRP A 515 -13.57 -0.65 -2.49
N ILE A 516 -12.42 -1.26 -2.18
CA ILE A 516 -12.30 -2.72 -2.00
C ILE A 516 -13.15 -3.17 -0.82
N VAL A 517 -13.03 -2.54 0.35
CA VAL A 517 -13.81 -2.92 1.54
C VAL A 517 -15.30 -2.76 1.28
N ARG A 518 -15.74 -1.65 0.67
CA ARG A 518 -17.14 -1.47 0.26
C ARG A 518 -17.58 -2.59 -0.70
N GLY A 519 -16.82 -2.83 -1.74
CA GLY A 519 -17.16 -3.84 -2.73
C GLY A 519 -17.20 -5.25 -2.17
N MET A 520 -16.30 -5.58 -1.23
CA MET A 520 -16.34 -6.86 -0.53
C MET A 520 -17.66 -7.00 0.26
N LEU A 521 -18.01 -6.01 1.06
CA LEU A 521 -19.21 -6.04 1.90
C LEU A 521 -20.52 -6.05 1.07
N GLU A 522 -20.55 -5.39 -0.08
CA GLU A 522 -21.77 -5.28 -0.91
C GLU A 522 -21.89 -6.37 -1.97
N HIS A 523 -20.76 -6.94 -2.47
CA HIS A 523 -20.76 -7.73 -3.69
C HIS A 523 -19.97 -9.05 -3.63
N VAL A 524 -19.16 -9.29 -2.59
CA VAL A 524 -18.29 -10.47 -2.51
C VAL A 524 -18.59 -11.33 -1.27
N CYS A 525 -18.81 -10.70 -0.12
CA CYS A 525 -19.00 -11.38 1.15
C CYS A 525 -20.47 -11.79 1.34
N TYR A 526 -20.74 -13.09 1.30
CA TYR A 526 -22.08 -13.65 1.52
C TYR A 526 -22.10 -14.72 2.61
N GLY A 527 -21.09 -14.75 3.48
CA GLY A 527 -20.97 -15.72 4.57
C GLY A 527 -20.44 -17.09 4.15
N GLU A 528 -20.00 -17.24 2.89
CA GLU A 528 -19.47 -18.50 2.34
C GLU A 528 -17.94 -18.48 2.19
N LEU A 529 -17.38 -17.33 1.82
CA LEU A 529 -15.95 -17.13 1.64
C LEU A 529 -15.30 -16.61 2.91
N THR A 530 -14.15 -17.15 3.26
CA THR A 530 -13.31 -16.56 4.30
C THR A 530 -12.81 -15.17 3.89
N VAL A 531 -12.31 -14.38 4.84
CA VAL A 531 -11.69 -13.07 4.55
C VAL A 531 -10.60 -13.22 3.49
N GLY A 532 -9.75 -14.24 3.63
CA GLY A 532 -8.66 -14.51 2.68
C GLY A 532 -9.16 -14.83 1.27
N GLU A 533 -10.14 -15.74 1.14
CA GLU A 533 -10.71 -16.14 -0.17
C GLU A 533 -11.44 -14.98 -0.86
N ALA A 534 -12.14 -14.14 -0.08
CA ALA A 534 -12.81 -12.95 -0.61
C ALA A 534 -11.79 -11.92 -1.15
N LEU A 535 -10.68 -11.72 -0.44
CA LEU A 535 -9.56 -10.89 -0.92
C LEU A 535 -8.89 -11.47 -2.16
N ASP A 536 -8.71 -12.80 -2.24
CA ASP A 536 -8.17 -13.45 -3.43
C ASP A 536 -9.04 -13.25 -4.67
N GLN A 537 -10.35 -13.19 -4.48
CA GLN A 537 -11.27 -12.85 -5.58
C GLN A 537 -11.07 -11.43 -6.08
N VAL A 538 -10.91 -10.46 -5.16
CA VAL A 538 -10.63 -9.06 -5.50
C VAL A 538 -9.26 -8.94 -6.16
N GLU A 539 -8.25 -9.64 -5.65
CA GLU A 539 -6.89 -9.62 -6.19
C GLU A 539 -6.83 -10.16 -7.64
N ARG A 540 -7.55 -11.25 -7.92
CA ARG A 540 -7.68 -11.74 -9.31
C ARG A 540 -8.35 -10.71 -10.23
N MET A 541 -9.37 -10.00 -9.74
CA MET A 541 -10.05 -8.95 -10.50
C MET A 541 -9.10 -7.78 -10.81
N LEU A 542 -8.33 -7.31 -9.82
CA LEU A 542 -7.35 -6.24 -9.98
C LEU A 542 -6.19 -6.65 -10.90
N THR A 543 -5.74 -7.90 -10.81
CA THR A 543 -4.65 -8.41 -11.65
C THR A 543 -5.07 -8.52 -13.11
N SER A 544 -6.30 -8.94 -13.38
CA SER A 544 -6.80 -9.13 -14.77
C SER A 544 -7.23 -7.84 -15.44
N GLY A 545 -7.74 -6.86 -14.71
CA GLY A 545 -8.36 -5.67 -15.28
C GLY A 545 -7.89 -4.33 -14.69
N GLY A 546 -6.86 -4.34 -13.84
CA GLY A 546 -6.30 -3.14 -13.22
C GLY A 546 -7.25 -2.45 -12.24
N LEU A 547 -6.85 -1.27 -11.79
CA LEU A 547 -7.58 -0.46 -10.80
C LEU A 547 -8.95 0.03 -11.32
N ASP A 548 -9.14 0.14 -12.62
CA ASP A 548 -10.43 0.54 -13.23
C ASP A 548 -11.55 -0.47 -12.96
N THR A 549 -11.23 -1.70 -12.59
CA THR A 549 -12.23 -2.71 -12.20
C THR A 549 -12.96 -2.35 -10.91
N LEU A 550 -12.41 -1.46 -10.08
CA LEU A 550 -13.09 -0.93 -8.89
C LEU A 550 -14.37 -0.13 -9.21
N ARG A 551 -14.58 0.24 -10.49
CA ARG A 551 -15.88 0.74 -10.97
C ARG A 551 -17.05 -0.19 -10.62
N ARG A 552 -16.80 -1.50 -10.62
CA ARG A 552 -17.81 -2.51 -10.25
C ARG A 552 -18.25 -2.38 -8.80
N PHE A 553 -17.42 -1.77 -7.97
CA PHE A 553 -17.69 -1.48 -6.56
C PHE A 553 -18.16 -0.04 -6.33
N GLY A 554 -18.44 0.70 -7.40
CA GLY A 554 -18.96 2.06 -7.33
C GLY A 554 -17.92 3.17 -7.41
N ALA A 555 -16.63 2.85 -7.60
CA ALA A 555 -15.63 3.85 -7.91
C ALA A 555 -15.98 4.62 -9.19
N ARG A 556 -15.49 5.84 -9.31
CA ARG A 556 -15.75 6.68 -10.49
C ARG A 556 -15.20 6.04 -11.75
N GLU A 557 -15.80 6.37 -12.86
CA GLU A 557 -15.21 6.11 -14.16
C GLU A 557 -13.91 6.94 -14.29
N TYR A 558 -12.85 6.32 -14.82
CA TYR A 558 -11.51 6.94 -14.95
C TYR A 558 -10.99 7.60 -13.66
N PRO A 559 -10.86 6.85 -12.55
CA PRO A 559 -10.34 7.43 -11.31
C PRO A 559 -8.88 7.86 -11.50
N ALA A 560 -8.54 9.08 -11.10
CA ALA A 560 -7.19 9.62 -11.29
C ALA A 560 -6.21 9.27 -10.15
N PHE A 561 -6.70 8.93 -8.97
CA PHE A 561 -5.87 8.86 -7.78
C PHE A 561 -5.99 7.55 -7.00
N LEU A 562 -6.31 6.45 -7.66
CA LEU A 562 -6.21 5.14 -7.05
C LEU A 562 -4.78 4.62 -7.18
N VAL A 563 -4.30 3.95 -6.13
CA VAL A 563 -3.03 3.22 -6.10
C VAL A 563 -3.29 1.81 -5.64
N ARG A 564 -2.65 0.82 -6.25
CA ARG A 564 -2.84 -0.58 -5.89
C ARG A 564 -2.37 -0.84 -4.46
N PRO A 565 -3.25 -1.25 -3.53
CA PRO A 565 -2.85 -1.64 -2.21
C PRO A 565 -2.36 -3.09 -2.21
N ARG A 566 -1.62 -3.49 -1.19
CA ARG A 566 -1.35 -4.90 -0.93
C ARG A 566 -2.61 -5.58 -0.39
N ARG A 567 -2.74 -6.86 -0.72
CA ARG A 567 -3.86 -7.70 -0.26
C ARG A 567 -4.02 -7.70 1.27
N VAL A 568 -2.90 -7.81 1.98
CA VAL A 568 -2.87 -7.83 3.44
C VAL A 568 -3.32 -6.50 4.07
N ASP A 569 -3.02 -5.36 3.44
CA ASP A 569 -3.45 -4.04 3.93
C ASP A 569 -4.96 -3.85 3.74
N ALA A 570 -5.53 -4.34 2.64
CA ALA A 570 -6.97 -4.33 2.42
C ALA A 570 -7.70 -5.23 3.44
N GLY A 571 -7.14 -6.40 3.76
CA GLY A 571 -7.65 -7.28 4.81
C GLY A 571 -7.56 -6.65 6.20
N ALA A 572 -6.45 -6.00 6.50
CA ALA A 572 -6.29 -5.25 7.75
C ALA A 572 -7.36 -4.16 7.91
N ALA A 573 -7.69 -3.44 6.82
CA ALA A 573 -8.75 -2.43 6.84
C ALA A 573 -10.14 -3.04 7.08
N LEU A 574 -10.48 -4.15 6.42
CA LEU A 574 -11.73 -4.87 6.64
C LEU A 574 -11.86 -5.31 8.10
N ASN A 575 -10.79 -5.84 8.69
CA ASN A 575 -10.75 -6.30 10.08
C ASN A 575 -11.00 -5.18 11.11
N ARG A 576 -10.78 -3.92 10.74
CA ARG A 576 -11.02 -2.74 11.59
C ARG A 576 -12.41 -2.13 11.42
N PHE A 577 -13.20 -2.67 10.49
CA PHE A 577 -14.57 -2.19 10.26
C PHE A 577 -15.48 -2.64 11.39
N ARG A 578 -16.02 -1.68 12.18
CA ARG A 578 -16.85 -1.94 13.37
C ARG A 578 -18.18 -2.64 13.04
N GLY A 579 -18.66 -2.48 11.81
CA GLY A 579 -19.89 -3.12 11.34
C GLY A 579 -19.67 -4.54 10.79
N LEU A 580 -18.46 -5.10 10.86
CA LEU A 580 -18.19 -6.44 10.32
C LEU A 580 -19.04 -7.50 11.05
N LYS A 581 -19.78 -8.28 10.27
CA LYS A 581 -20.56 -9.42 10.74
C LYS A 581 -20.04 -10.68 10.08
N LEU A 582 -20.05 -11.77 10.83
CA LEU A 582 -19.60 -13.08 10.36
C LEU A 582 -20.78 -14.06 10.34
N SER A 583 -20.70 -15.07 9.47
CA SER A 583 -21.57 -16.23 9.57
C SER A 583 -21.26 -17.02 10.85
N ASP A 584 -22.24 -17.76 11.34
CA ASP A 584 -22.13 -18.60 12.53
C ASP A 584 -21.15 -19.78 12.33
#